data_75e8d60254e18d0ff0a4e250932819e7
#
_entry.id   75e8d60254e18d0ff0a4e250932819e7
#
_cell.length_a   1.000
_cell.length_b   1.000
_cell.length_c   1.000
_cell.angle_alpha   90.00
_cell.angle_beta   90.00
_cell.angle_gamma   90.00
#
_symmetry.space_group_name_H-M   'P 1'
#
loop_
_entity.id
_entity.type
_entity.pdbx_description
1 polymer ?
#
loop_
_entity_poly.entity_id
_entity_poly.type
_entity_poly.pdbx_seq_one_letter_code
_entity_poly.pdbx_strand_id
1 'polypeptide(L)'
;MQIELIIENKNGQTRPLIYYFMKIYVANVISRDEIPALYKEGVDMIGLNFIKEDSCYVKSINSHVGTIPNYSIEEINQRKNNNTTAETPIIKRVGIFKDDMPQTIITQMMVYKLSVIHLMGDELPLMIDNLKNSVIPDLKEDIKVYKNITIKTSDDWIKAKPFESHADALIFDLNETYCQCDKVEEIEKQLNQLQLSTPYYICGELSPAFVSCLKSSLSPLFQGIVLDKEITNDNKRKDISTLQNFTKALK
;
A
#
# COMPACT_ATOMS: atom_id res chain seq x y z
N MET A 1 2.46 9.73 -13.11
CA MET A 1 2.38 10.52 -14.36
C MET A 1 0.91 10.75 -14.64
N GLN A 2 0.47 12.00 -14.60
CA GLN A 2 -0.91 12.38 -14.97
C GLN A 2 -0.93 12.56 -16.49
N ILE A 3 -1.82 11.85 -17.18
CA ILE A 3 -2.11 12.11 -18.59
C ILE A 3 -3.46 12.83 -18.62
N GLU A 4 -3.43 14.12 -18.96
CA GLU A 4 -4.64 14.87 -19.28
C GLU A 4 -5.08 14.53 -20.71
N LEU A 5 -6.20 13.83 -20.82
CA LEU A 5 -6.93 13.71 -22.07
C LEU A 5 -8.14 14.66 -21.99
N ILE A 6 -8.28 15.54 -22.99
CA ILE A 6 -9.42 16.41 -23.09
C ILE A 6 -10.51 15.67 -23.87
N ILE A 7 -11.67 15.44 -23.24
CA ILE A 7 -12.85 14.86 -23.92
C ILE A 7 -13.89 15.98 -24.07
N GLU A 8 -14.40 16.15 -25.29
CA GLU A 8 -15.60 16.94 -25.55
C GLU A 8 -16.86 16.10 -25.29
N ASN A 9 -17.74 16.61 -24.44
CA ASN A 9 -19.05 16.00 -24.26
C ASN A 9 -19.98 16.41 -25.44
N LYS A 10 -21.14 15.75 -25.57
CA LYS A 10 -22.13 16.02 -26.62
C LYS A 10 -22.66 17.48 -26.64
N ASN A 11 -22.31 18.30 -25.67
CA ASN A 11 -22.67 19.68 -25.50
C ASN A 11 -21.51 20.66 -25.76
N GLY A 12 -20.39 20.20 -26.32
CA GLY A 12 -19.23 21.05 -26.64
C GLY A 12 -18.43 21.54 -25.42
N GLN A 13 -18.65 20.98 -24.22
CA GLN A 13 -17.89 21.32 -23.03
C GLN A 13 -16.72 20.38 -22.87
N THR A 14 -15.53 20.92 -22.83
CA THR A 14 -14.30 20.20 -22.54
C THR A 14 -14.17 19.97 -21.03
N ARG A 15 -14.03 18.70 -20.61
CA ARG A 15 -13.60 18.34 -19.25
C ARG A 15 -12.27 17.60 -19.33
N PRO A 16 -11.28 17.94 -18.49
CA PRO A 16 -10.08 17.16 -18.43
C PRO A 16 -10.44 15.76 -17.87
N LEU A 17 -10.20 14.73 -18.65
CA LEU A 17 -10.24 13.36 -18.17
C LEU A 17 -8.90 13.08 -17.52
N ILE A 18 -8.79 13.30 -16.21
CA ILE A 18 -7.61 12.93 -15.46
C ILE A 18 -7.67 11.42 -15.28
N TYR A 19 -6.91 10.68 -16.09
CA TYR A 19 -6.67 9.26 -15.83
C TYR A 19 -5.79 9.16 -14.59
N TYR A 20 -6.40 8.88 -13.46
CA TYR A 20 -5.67 8.40 -12.28
C TYR A 20 -5.26 6.96 -12.56
N PHE A 21 -3.99 6.74 -12.82
CA PHE A 21 -3.44 5.38 -12.77
C PHE A 21 -3.59 4.87 -11.33
N MET A 22 -4.54 3.96 -11.15
CA MET A 22 -4.74 3.34 -9.85
C MET A 22 -3.51 2.53 -9.47
N LYS A 23 -3.07 2.71 -8.23
CA LYS A 23 -1.87 2.08 -7.70
C LYS A 23 -2.17 0.68 -7.20
N ILE A 24 -1.20 -0.21 -7.40
CA ILE A 24 -1.21 -1.55 -6.84
C ILE A 24 -0.15 -1.61 -5.74
N TYR A 25 -0.61 -1.89 -4.53
CA TYR A 25 0.23 -2.18 -3.39
C TYR A 25 0.12 -3.68 -3.08
N VAL A 26 1.22 -4.42 -3.18
CA VAL A 26 1.28 -5.84 -2.82
C VAL A 26 1.89 -5.98 -1.44
N ALA A 27 1.08 -6.42 -0.47
CA ALA A 27 1.50 -6.63 0.92
C ALA A 27 2.20 -7.98 1.10
N ASN A 28 2.94 -8.14 2.20
CA ASN A 28 3.55 -9.41 2.62
C ASN A 28 4.44 -10.08 1.56
N VAL A 29 5.32 -9.30 0.93
CA VAL A 29 6.33 -9.83 0.01
C VAL A 29 7.50 -10.39 0.85
N ILE A 30 7.69 -11.71 0.79
CA ILE A 30 8.67 -12.43 1.64
C ILE A 30 10.01 -12.66 0.95
N SER A 31 10.06 -12.55 -0.36
CA SER A 31 11.26 -12.84 -1.13
C SER A 31 11.59 -11.74 -2.14
N ARG A 32 12.86 -11.40 -2.20
CA ARG A 32 13.36 -10.34 -3.07
C ARG A 32 13.31 -10.72 -4.55
N ASP A 33 13.44 -11.99 -4.87
CA ASP A 33 13.38 -12.51 -6.24
C ASP A 33 12.00 -12.31 -6.90
N GLU A 34 10.94 -12.05 -6.11
CA GLU A 34 9.62 -11.72 -6.64
C GLU A 34 9.52 -10.27 -7.16
N ILE A 35 10.36 -9.36 -6.63
CA ILE A 35 10.25 -7.92 -6.91
C ILE A 35 10.35 -7.57 -8.40
N PRO A 36 11.29 -8.13 -9.19
CA PRO A 36 11.38 -7.83 -10.62
C PRO A 36 10.11 -8.21 -11.39
N ALA A 37 9.50 -9.36 -11.03
CA ALA A 37 8.26 -9.81 -11.66
C ALA A 37 7.08 -8.91 -11.28
N LEU A 38 6.95 -8.55 -9.99
CA LEU A 38 5.93 -7.62 -9.51
C LEU A 38 6.05 -6.25 -10.20
N TYR A 39 7.26 -5.73 -10.32
CA TYR A 39 7.50 -4.46 -11.02
C TYR A 39 7.08 -4.51 -12.49
N LYS A 40 7.41 -5.59 -13.19
CA LYS A 40 7.05 -5.77 -14.60
C LYS A 40 5.53 -5.77 -14.81
N GLU A 41 4.77 -6.25 -13.84
CA GLU A 41 3.30 -6.25 -13.87
C GLU A 41 2.70 -4.90 -13.42
N GLY A 42 3.52 -3.91 -13.10
CA GLY A 42 3.08 -2.55 -12.77
C GLY A 42 2.69 -2.37 -11.30
N VAL A 43 3.28 -3.15 -10.39
CA VAL A 43 3.14 -2.93 -8.95
C VAL A 43 3.90 -1.69 -8.52
N ASP A 44 3.24 -0.76 -7.83
CA ASP A 44 3.82 0.50 -7.38
C ASP A 44 4.52 0.38 -6.03
N MET A 45 3.99 -0.47 -5.15
CA MET A 45 4.44 -0.62 -3.77
C MET A 45 4.49 -2.08 -3.34
N ILE A 46 5.52 -2.45 -2.57
CA ILE A 46 5.65 -3.76 -1.91
C ILE A 46 5.71 -3.59 -0.41
N GLY A 47 4.99 -4.46 0.32
CA GLY A 47 4.93 -4.48 1.78
C GLY A 47 5.86 -5.51 2.39
N LEU A 48 6.71 -5.05 3.31
CA LEU A 48 7.57 -5.86 4.17
C LEU A 48 6.94 -5.93 5.54
N ASN A 49 6.63 -7.12 6.02
CA ASN A 49 5.91 -7.32 7.27
C ASN A 49 6.87 -7.38 8.46
N PHE A 50 6.72 -6.47 9.41
CA PHE A 50 7.49 -6.40 10.65
C PHE A 50 6.69 -6.85 11.89
N ILE A 51 5.51 -7.43 11.71
CA ILE A 51 4.68 -7.99 12.78
C ILE A 51 5.25 -9.37 13.14
N LYS A 52 5.85 -9.49 14.32
CA LYS A 52 6.64 -10.68 14.73
C LYS A 52 5.82 -11.97 14.77
N GLU A 53 4.54 -11.87 15.10
CA GLU A 53 3.61 -12.98 15.21
C GLU A 53 3.10 -13.46 13.85
N ASP A 54 3.34 -12.68 12.79
CA ASP A 54 2.89 -13.00 11.44
C ASP A 54 3.84 -13.98 10.75
N SER A 55 3.27 -14.88 10.01
CA SER A 55 4.00 -15.89 9.26
C SER A 55 4.81 -15.35 8.08
N CYS A 56 4.53 -14.11 7.66
CA CYS A 56 5.24 -13.36 6.63
C CYS A 56 6.25 -12.36 7.21
N TYR A 57 6.55 -12.47 8.51
CA TYR A 57 7.54 -11.62 9.18
C TYR A 57 8.88 -11.63 8.45
N VAL A 58 9.40 -10.43 8.16
CA VAL A 58 10.72 -10.25 7.54
C VAL A 58 11.81 -10.54 8.56
N LYS A 59 12.47 -11.69 8.40
CA LYS A 59 13.55 -12.12 9.28
C LYS A 59 14.80 -11.30 9.03
N SER A 60 15.48 -10.93 10.12
CA SER A 60 16.81 -10.33 10.08
C SER A 60 17.87 -11.38 10.44
N ILE A 61 19.07 -11.23 9.91
CA ILE A 61 20.19 -12.10 10.23
C ILE A 61 21.04 -11.41 11.29
N ASN A 62 21.27 -12.09 12.41
CA ASN A 62 22.20 -11.61 13.41
C ASN A 62 23.63 -11.83 12.94
N SER A 63 24.45 -10.80 12.98
CA SER A 63 25.89 -10.85 12.72
C SER A 63 26.68 -10.38 13.92
N HIS A 64 28.01 -10.62 13.92
CA HIS A 64 28.91 -10.13 14.98
C HIS A 64 28.96 -8.58 15.07
N VAL A 65 28.47 -7.88 14.06
CA VAL A 65 28.46 -6.41 13.96
C VAL A 65 27.05 -5.83 14.24
N GLY A 66 26.04 -6.68 14.44
CA GLY A 66 24.65 -6.28 14.66
C GLY A 66 23.66 -7.11 13.84
N THR A 67 22.45 -6.61 13.69
CA THR A 67 21.40 -7.26 12.92
C THR A 67 21.47 -6.79 11.47
N ILE A 68 21.69 -7.73 10.54
CA ILE A 68 21.72 -7.44 9.10
C ILE A 68 20.42 -7.95 8.48
N PRO A 69 19.63 -7.08 7.83
CA PRO A 69 18.41 -7.49 7.13
C PRO A 69 18.74 -8.37 5.91
N ASN A 70 17.96 -9.41 5.67
CA ASN A 70 18.12 -10.27 4.49
C ASN A 70 18.20 -9.46 3.17
N TYR A 71 17.41 -8.40 3.08
CA TYR A 71 17.40 -7.50 1.93
C TYR A 71 18.73 -6.77 1.69
N SER A 72 19.51 -6.53 2.75
CA SER A 72 20.77 -5.77 2.65
C SER A 72 21.95 -6.63 2.16
N ILE A 73 21.99 -7.92 2.52
CA ILE A 73 23.06 -8.83 2.10
C ILE A 73 23.07 -9.01 0.58
N GLU A 74 21.89 -9.18 -0.01
CA GLU A 74 21.77 -9.33 -1.45
C GLU A 74 22.08 -8.03 -2.20
N GLU A 75 21.71 -6.87 -1.65
CA GLU A 75 22.12 -5.57 -2.20
C GLU A 75 23.64 -5.39 -2.20
N ILE A 76 24.32 -5.80 -1.12
CA ILE A 76 25.78 -5.74 -1.01
C ILE A 76 26.44 -6.70 -2.03
N ASN A 77 25.91 -7.91 -2.16
CA ASN A 77 26.44 -8.90 -3.09
C ASN A 77 26.22 -8.50 -4.56
N GLN A 78 25.09 -7.89 -4.89
CA GLN A 78 24.82 -7.36 -6.24
C GLN A 78 25.72 -6.17 -6.58
N ARG A 79 26.01 -5.27 -5.65
CA ARG A 79 26.96 -4.17 -5.85
C ARG A 79 28.39 -4.64 -6.10
N LYS A 80 28.77 -5.79 -5.52
CA LYS A 80 30.09 -6.39 -5.77
C LYS A 80 30.19 -7.05 -7.17
N ASN A 81 29.08 -7.54 -7.70
CA ASN A 81 29.07 -8.29 -8.96
C ASN A 81 28.66 -7.45 -10.19
N ASN A 82 28.06 -6.28 -10.01
CA ASN A 82 27.57 -5.47 -11.12
C ASN A 82 28.25 -4.10 -11.18
N ASN A 83 29.32 -4.03 -11.96
CA ASN A 83 29.75 -2.79 -12.63
C ASN A 83 28.82 -2.41 -13.81
N THR A 84 27.62 -2.96 -13.88
CA THR A 84 26.61 -2.66 -14.92
C THR A 84 25.50 -1.83 -14.30
N THR A 85 25.36 -0.61 -14.78
CA THR A 85 24.28 0.36 -14.58
C THR A 85 22.93 -0.16 -15.12
N ALA A 86 22.40 -1.23 -14.56
CA ALA A 86 20.98 -1.54 -14.73
C ALA A 86 20.23 -0.75 -13.66
N GLU A 87 19.46 0.24 -14.06
CA GLU A 87 18.52 0.94 -13.20
C GLU A 87 17.60 -0.10 -12.56
N THR A 88 17.85 -0.41 -11.27
CA THR A 88 16.92 -1.26 -10.53
C THR A 88 15.59 -0.53 -10.45
N PRO A 89 14.49 -1.17 -10.86
CA PRO A 89 13.17 -0.56 -10.84
C PRO A 89 12.86 0.01 -9.45
N ILE A 90 12.47 1.27 -9.40
CA ILE A 90 12.16 1.98 -8.14
C ILE A 90 10.73 1.61 -7.74
N ILE A 91 10.56 0.43 -7.13
CA ILE A 91 9.32 0.09 -6.44
C ILE A 91 9.39 0.62 -5.01
N LYS A 92 8.32 1.28 -4.54
CA LYS A 92 8.28 1.82 -3.19
C LYS A 92 8.17 0.70 -2.16
N ARG A 93 8.97 0.79 -1.10
CA ARG A 93 8.93 -0.17 0.02
C ARG A 93 8.05 0.37 1.12
N VAL A 94 7.11 -0.44 1.55
CA VAL A 94 6.20 -0.18 2.66
C VAL A 94 6.58 -1.07 3.82
N GLY A 95 6.74 -0.53 5.02
CA GLY A 95 6.88 -1.32 6.24
C GLY A 95 5.52 -1.47 6.91
N ILE A 96 5.12 -2.71 7.17
CA ILE A 96 3.87 -3.05 7.85
C ILE A 96 4.17 -3.27 9.32
N PHE A 97 3.53 -2.49 10.20
CA PHE A 97 3.72 -2.49 11.63
C PHE A 97 2.38 -2.60 12.37
N LYS A 98 2.42 -3.13 13.58
CA LYS A 98 1.26 -3.24 14.45
C LYS A 98 1.68 -2.98 15.89
N ASP A 99 1.19 -1.88 16.46
CA ASP A 99 1.40 -1.49 17.86
C ASP A 99 2.89 -1.44 18.26
N ASP A 100 3.77 -1.16 17.31
CA ASP A 100 5.21 -1.06 17.54
C ASP A 100 5.60 0.31 18.13
N MET A 101 6.68 0.33 18.88
CA MET A 101 7.26 1.59 19.38
C MET A 101 7.83 2.43 18.22
N PRO A 102 7.70 3.77 18.25
CA PRO A 102 8.25 4.66 17.22
C PRO A 102 9.72 4.40 16.89
N GLN A 103 10.54 4.11 17.91
CA GLN A 103 11.97 3.82 17.74
C GLN A 103 12.22 2.56 16.88
N THR A 104 11.39 1.52 17.08
CA THR A 104 11.45 0.30 16.28
C THR A 104 11.08 0.61 14.82
N ILE A 105 10.00 1.34 14.61
CA ILE A 105 9.54 1.75 13.27
C ILE A 105 10.61 2.56 12.54
N ILE A 106 11.20 3.56 13.21
CA ILE A 106 12.27 4.40 12.66
C ILE A 106 13.50 3.56 12.30
N THR A 107 13.89 2.65 13.18
CA THR A 107 15.03 1.74 12.90
C THR A 107 14.78 0.91 11.66
N GLN A 108 13.63 0.26 11.54
CA GLN A 108 13.28 -0.55 10.36
C GLN A 108 13.17 0.32 9.10
N MET A 109 12.60 1.53 9.23
CA MET A 109 12.50 2.48 8.13
C MET A 109 13.88 2.79 7.53
N MET A 110 14.86 3.08 8.37
CA MET A 110 16.21 3.40 7.92
C MET A 110 16.92 2.18 7.32
N VAL A 111 16.84 1.02 8.00
CA VAL A 111 17.50 -0.22 7.61
C VAL A 111 16.99 -0.75 6.26
N TYR A 112 15.66 -0.76 6.06
CA TYR A 112 15.03 -1.29 4.86
C TYR A 112 14.74 -0.22 3.79
N LYS A 113 15.11 1.05 4.06
CA LYS A 113 14.88 2.20 3.17
C LYS A 113 13.40 2.31 2.78
N LEU A 114 12.53 2.25 3.80
CA LEU A 114 11.09 2.33 3.56
C LEU A 114 10.70 3.74 3.05
N SER A 115 9.73 3.80 2.16
CA SER A 115 9.12 5.04 1.67
C SER A 115 7.75 5.28 2.30
N VAL A 116 7.16 4.23 2.87
CA VAL A 116 5.84 4.28 3.50
C VAL A 116 5.86 3.44 4.79
N ILE A 117 5.21 3.93 5.81
CA ILE A 117 4.91 3.21 7.06
C ILE A 117 3.42 2.88 7.03
N HIS A 118 3.06 1.61 7.09
CA HIS A 118 1.68 1.13 7.14
C HIS A 118 1.38 0.62 8.55
N LEU A 119 0.50 1.32 9.27
CA LEU A 119 0.11 1.04 10.64
C LEU A 119 -1.19 0.23 10.67
N MET A 120 -1.14 -1.00 11.18
CA MET A 120 -2.26 -1.95 11.21
C MET A 120 -2.87 -2.13 12.60
N GLY A 121 -2.25 -1.61 13.65
CA GLY A 121 -2.69 -1.76 15.04
C GLY A 121 -3.66 -0.67 15.52
N ASP A 122 -3.67 -0.44 16.83
CA ASP A 122 -4.52 0.55 17.50
C ASP A 122 -3.80 1.90 17.72
N GLU A 123 -2.81 2.21 16.86
CA GLU A 123 -2.04 3.45 16.93
C GLU A 123 -2.96 4.67 16.83
N LEU A 124 -2.77 5.63 17.76
CA LEU A 124 -3.56 6.86 17.81
C LEU A 124 -3.06 7.92 16.81
N PRO A 125 -3.91 8.89 16.39
CA PRO A 125 -3.49 10.01 15.53
C PRO A 125 -2.26 10.75 16.04
N LEU A 126 -2.20 11.02 17.37
CA LEU A 126 -1.06 11.68 18.00
C LEU A 126 0.27 10.91 17.84
N MET A 127 0.20 9.57 17.83
CA MET A 127 1.39 8.73 17.59
C MET A 127 1.90 8.93 16.16
N ILE A 128 1.00 9.08 15.18
CA ILE A 128 1.37 9.37 13.80
C ILE A 128 2.08 10.72 13.68
N ASP A 129 1.54 11.76 14.33
CA ASP A 129 2.17 13.08 14.33
C ASP A 129 3.55 13.04 14.99
N ASN A 130 3.68 12.39 16.14
CA ASN A 130 4.96 12.24 16.83
C ASN A 130 5.97 11.48 15.99
N LEU A 131 5.54 10.42 15.28
CA LEU A 131 6.39 9.66 14.39
C LEU A 131 6.88 10.53 13.21
N LYS A 132 5.96 11.25 12.56
CA LYS A 132 6.30 12.18 11.47
C LYS A 132 7.28 13.27 11.95
N ASN A 133 7.00 13.90 13.08
CA ASN A 133 7.85 14.94 13.64
C ASN A 133 9.25 14.43 14.04
N SER A 134 9.37 13.15 14.39
CA SER A 134 10.66 12.52 14.70
C SER A 134 11.48 12.14 13.47
N VAL A 135 10.84 12.05 12.31
CA VAL A 135 11.47 11.60 11.05
C VAL A 135 11.71 12.75 10.10
N ILE A 136 10.74 13.66 9.99
CA ILE A 136 10.77 14.83 9.15
C ILE A 136 11.27 16.03 9.99
N PRO A 137 12.21 16.87 9.56
CA PRO A 137 12.92 16.82 8.27
C PRO A 137 14.24 16.03 8.28
N ASP A 138 14.69 15.58 9.45
CA ASP A 138 16.11 15.22 9.66
C ASP A 138 16.52 13.87 9.08
N LEU A 139 15.59 12.92 9.00
CA LEU A 139 15.87 11.53 8.57
C LEU A 139 15.36 11.24 7.15
N LYS A 140 14.08 11.57 6.88
CA LYS A 140 13.43 11.26 5.60
C LYS A 140 12.24 12.19 5.35
N GLU A 141 12.43 13.23 4.54
CA GLU A 141 11.40 14.25 4.24
C GLU A 141 10.16 13.72 3.53
N ASP A 142 10.32 12.69 2.68
CA ASP A 142 9.26 12.15 1.81
C ASP A 142 8.54 10.92 2.37
N ILE A 143 8.76 10.59 3.66
CA ILE A 143 8.09 9.45 4.31
C ILE A 143 6.58 9.68 4.37
N LYS A 144 5.81 8.62 4.04
CA LYS A 144 4.36 8.62 4.14
C LYS A 144 3.90 7.64 5.21
N VAL A 145 2.84 8.00 5.92
CA VAL A 145 2.23 7.14 6.93
C VAL A 145 0.80 6.80 6.50
N TYR A 146 0.54 5.52 6.31
CA TYR A 146 -0.77 4.97 5.98
C TYR A 146 -1.38 4.30 7.21
N LYS A 147 -2.68 4.51 7.44
CA LYS A 147 -3.40 3.91 8.56
C LYS A 147 -4.45 2.93 8.07
N ASN A 148 -4.38 1.70 8.57
CA ASN A 148 -5.40 0.67 8.31
C ASN A 148 -6.64 0.91 9.16
N ILE A 149 -7.82 0.79 8.55
CA ILE A 149 -9.14 0.87 9.18
C ILE A 149 -9.92 -0.39 8.77
N THR A 150 -10.11 -1.30 9.71
CA THR A 150 -10.86 -2.53 9.45
C THR A 150 -12.36 -2.26 9.48
N ILE A 151 -13.05 -2.62 8.41
CA ILE A 151 -14.49 -2.42 8.21
C ILE A 151 -15.20 -3.77 8.26
N LYS A 152 -15.88 -4.03 9.35
CA LYS A 152 -16.72 -5.22 9.57
C LYS A 152 -18.19 -4.88 9.47
N THR A 153 -18.57 -3.68 9.92
CA THR A 153 -19.94 -3.17 9.96
C THR A 153 -20.02 -1.74 9.44
N SER A 154 -21.23 -1.24 9.21
CA SER A 154 -21.46 0.16 8.80
C SER A 154 -20.91 1.19 9.81
N ASP A 155 -20.85 0.84 11.09
CA ASP A 155 -20.40 1.75 12.14
C ASP A 155 -18.87 1.90 12.19
N ASP A 156 -18.14 0.99 11.55
CA ASP A 156 -16.67 1.02 11.56
C ASP A 156 -16.11 2.17 10.69
N TRP A 157 -16.86 2.63 9.71
CA TRP A 157 -16.41 3.70 8.81
C TRP A 157 -16.03 4.98 9.54
N ILE A 158 -16.76 5.32 10.62
CA ILE A 158 -16.48 6.53 11.42
C ILE A 158 -15.10 6.50 12.08
N LYS A 159 -14.50 5.33 12.27
CA LYS A 159 -13.15 5.16 12.83
C LYS A 159 -12.06 5.80 11.97
N ALA A 160 -12.36 6.07 10.70
CA ALA A 160 -11.44 6.76 9.80
C ALA A 160 -11.29 8.26 10.12
N LYS A 161 -12.36 8.88 10.63
CA LYS A 161 -12.42 10.35 10.81
C LYS A 161 -11.34 10.94 11.70
N PRO A 162 -10.95 10.33 12.83
CA PRO A 162 -9.86 10.84 13.67
C PRO A 162 -8.50 10.88 12.97
N PHE A 163 -8.28 10.08 11.93
CA PHE A 163 -7.00 9.99 11.22
C PHE A 163 -6.90 10.94 10.03
N GLU A 164 -8.01 11.60 9.68
CA GLU A 164 -8.00 12.64 8.65
C GLU A 164 -7.01 13.74 9.03
N SER A 165 -6.21 14.20 8.09
CA SER A 165 -5.10 15.15 8.29
C SER A 165 -3.86 14.64 9.05
N HIS A 166 -3.94 13.50 9.71
CA HIS A 166 -2.79 12.87 10.38
C HIS A 166 -2.09 11.84 9.48
N ALA A 167 -2.85 10.91 8.90
CA ALA A 167 -2.34 9.95 7.93
C ALA A 167 -2.23 10.55 6.53
N ASP A 168 -1.24 10.11 5.75
CA ASP A 168 -1.10 10.51 4.33
C ASP A 168 -2.03 9.72 3.41
N ALA A 169 -2.49 8.55 3.85
CA ALA A 169 -3.57 7.80 3.24
C ALA A 169 -4.21 6.86 4.28
N LEU A 170 -5.46 6.50 4.01
CA LEU A 170 -6.17 5.46 4.74
C LEU A 170 -6.20 4.17 3.93
N ILE A 171 -6.22 3.01 4.59
CA ILE A 171 -6.44 1.73 3.95
C ILE A 171 -7.69 1.12 4.59
N PHE A 172 -8.77 1.02 3.82
CA PHE A 172 -10.00 0.38 4.27
C PHE A 172 -9.91 -1.11 4.02
N ASP A 173 -9.82 -1.86 5.12
CA ASP A 173 -9.75 -3.32 5.11
C ASP A 173 -11.17 -3.88 5.24
N LEU A 174 -11.74 -4.23 4.08
CA LEU A 174 -13.11 -4.68 3.95
C LEU A 174 -13.23 -6.16 4.27
N ASN A 175 -14.24 -6.54 5.06
CA ASN A 175 -14.58 -7.94 5.20
C ASN A 175 -15.21 -8.48 3.89
N GLU A 176 -15.31 -9.81 3.77
CA GLU A 176 -15.82 -10.50 2.57
C GLU A 176 -17.23 -10.05 2.15
N THR A 177 -18.07 -9.63 3.12
CA THR A 177 -19.46 -9.20 2.84
C THR A 177 -19.52 -7.87 2.10
N TYR A 178 -18.49 -7.03 2.21
CA TYR A 178 -18.36 -5.78 1.46
C TYR A 178 -17.65 -5.97 0.11
N CYS A 179 -16.90 -7.05 -0.09
CA CYS A 179 -16.11 -7.28 -1.31
C CYS A 179 -16.95 -7.82 -2.48
N GLN A 180 -18.16 -7.27 -2.70
CA GLN A 180 -19.11 -7.66 -3.74
C GLN A 180 -19.58 -6.45 -4.54
N CYS A 181 -19.85 -6.65 -5.85
CA CYS A 181 -20.20 -5.53 -6.74
C CYS A 181 -21.49 -4.79 -6.35
N ASP A 182 -22.46 -5.49 -5.77
CA ASP A 182 -23.72 -4.91 -5.26
C ASP A 182 -23.52 -4.04 -4.01
N LYS A 183 -22.36 -4.13 -3.37
CA LYS A 183 -22.00 -3.31 -2.20
C LYS A 183 -21.28 -2.01 -2.53
N VAL A 184 -20.88 -1.79 -3.78
CA VAL A 184 -20.10 -0.60 -4.16
C VAL A 184 -20.85 0.70 -3.89
N GLU A 185 -22.15 0.75 -4.16
CA GLU A 185 -22.98 1.93 -3.87
C GLU A 185 -23.08 2.22 -2.35
N GLU A 186 -23.13 1.15 -1.52
CA GLU A 186 -23.10 1.29 -0.07
C GLU A 186 -21.75 1.85 0.41
N ILE A 187 -20.64 1.33 -0.12
CA ILE A 187 -19.29 1.83 0.17
C ILE A 187 -19.17 3.30 -0.23
N GLU A 188 -19.59 3.65 -1.43
CA GLU A 188 -19.56 5.04 -1.92
C GLU A 188 -20.37 5.97 -1.01
N LYS A 189 -21.57 5.56 -0.61
CA LYS A 189 -22.40 6.31 0.32
C LYS A 189 -21.71 6.55 1.66
N GLN A 190 -21.08 5.53 2.25
CA GLN A 190 -20.35 5.64 3.51
C GLN A 190 -19.17 6.60 3.38
N LEU A 191 -18.36 6.47 2.33
CA LEU A 191 -17.22 7.34 2.07
C LEU A 191 -17.64 8.82 1.86
N ASN A 192 -18.75 9.04 1.15
CA ASN A 192 -19.30 10.39 0.95
C ASN A 192 -19.82 11.01 2.26
N GLN A 193 -20.42 10.21 3.14
CA GLN A 193 -20.88 10.68 4.45
C GLN A 193 -19.71 11.10 5.36
N LEU A 194 -18.56 10.46 5.23
CA LEU A 194 -17.36 10.80 6.00
C LEU A 194 -16.76 12.14 5.58
N GLN A 195 -17.02 12.61 4.35
CA GLN A 195 -16.44 13.85 3.80
C GLN A 195 -14.91 13.90 4.00
N LEU A 196 -14.23 12.83 3.63
CA LEU A 196 -12.78 12.75 3.74
C LEU A 196 -12.10 13.64 2.69
N SER A 197 -10.96 14.19 3.06
CA SER A 197 -9.98 14.82 2.15
C SER A 197 -8.72 13.97 1.99
N THR A 198 -8.50 13.00 2.88
CA THR A 198 -7.37 12.09 2.87
C THR A 198 -7.55 11.02 1.79
N PRO A 199 -6.54 10.79 0.92
CA PRO A 199 -6.55 9.70 -0.05
C PRO A 199 -6.70 8.33 0.61
N TYR A 200 -7.26 7.35 -0.12
CA TYR A 200 -7.44 6.02 0.44
C TYR A 200 -7.20 4.88 -0.56
N TYR A 201 -6.91 3.73 -0.01
CA TYR A 201 -6.82 2.43 -0.68
C TYR A 201 -7.88 1.49 -0.12
N ILE A 202 -8.18 0.45 -0.87
CA ILE A 202 -9.08 -0.63 -0.43
C ILE A 202 -8.30 -1.95 -0.43
N CYS A 203 -8.47 -2.73 0.62
CA CYS A 203 -8.03 -4.11 0.73
C CYS A 203 -9.16 -5.00 1.30
N GLY A 204 -8.92 -6.28 1.38
CA GLY A 204 -9.88 -7.30 1.80
C GLY A 204 -9.86 -8.48 0.83
N GLU A 205 -10.90 -9.31 0.82
CA GLU A 205 -11.00 -10.42 -0.12
C GLU A 205 -11.44 -9.95 -1.51
N LEU A 206 -10.54 -9.23 -2.20
CA LEU A 206 -10.82 -8.62 -3.48
C LEU A 206 -10.88 -9.65 -4.61
N SER A 207 -11.80 -9.44 -5.55
CA SER A 207 -11.81 -10.12 -6.84
C SER A 207 -11.57 -9.12 -7.99
N PRO A 208 -11.03 -9.54 -9.15
CA PRO A 208 -10.86 -8.65 -10.29
C PRO A 208 -12.18 -8.00 -10.75
N ALA A 209 -13.30 -8.73 -10.66
CA ALA A 209 -14.63 -8.22 -10.98
C ALA A 209 -15.02 -7.06 -10.03
N PHE A 210 -14.85 -7.26 -8.72
CA PHE A 210 -15.14 -6.23 -7.72
C PHE A 210 -14.26 -4.99 -7.90
N VAL A 211 -12.98 -5.18 -8.21
CA VAL A 211 -12.05 -4.07 -8.49
C VAL A 211 -12.49 -3.24 -9.70
N SER A 212 -13.02 -3.88 -10.76
CA SER A 212 -13.60 -3.17 -11.90
C SER A 212 -14.84 -2.35 -11.50
N CYS A 213 -15.69 -2.87 -10.60
CA CYS A 213 -16.85 -2.14 -10.08
C CYS A 213 -16.40 -0.93 -9.25
N LEU A 214 -15.41 -1.08 -8.37
CA LEU A 214 -14.85 0.03 -7.57
C LEU A 214 -14.29 1.15 -8.46
N LYS A 215 -13.53 0.80 -9.50
CA LYS A 215 -12.92 1.79 -10.41
C LYS A 215 -13.94 2.71 -11.05
N SER A 216 -15.10 2.20 -11.40
CA SER A 216 -16.15 2.97 -12.10
C SER A 216 -16.97 3.89 -11.19
N SER A 217 -16.93 3.66 -9.88
CA SER A 217 -17.88 4.29 -8.94
C SER A 217 -17.21 5.18 -7.90
N LEU A 218 -15.93 4.96 -7.55
CA LEU A 218 -15.30 5.66 -6.44
C LEU A 218 -14.73 7.03 -6.80
N SER A 219 -14.60 7.86 -5.76
CA SER A 219 -14.13 9.24 -5.85
C SER A 219 -12.66 9.34 -6.28
N PRO A 220 -12.19 10.55 -6.71
CA PRO A 220 -10.77 10.82 -7.03
C PRO A 220 -9.80 10.57 -5.87
N LEU A 221 -10.29 10.46 -4.63
CA LEU A 221 -9.47 10.12 -3.47
C LEU A 221 -9.10 8.62 -3.42
N PHE A 222 -9.80 7.78 -4.17
CA PHE A 222 -9.44 6.36 -4.31
C PHE A 222 -8.14 6.24 -5.12
N GLN A 223 -7.07 5.80 -4.45
CA GLN A 223 -5.73 5.74 -5.05
C GLN A 223 -5.41 4.37 -5.64
N GLY A 224 -6.11 3.31 -5.20
CA GLY A 224 -5.84 1.96 -5.66
C GLY A 224 -6.18 0.89 -4.63
N ILE A 225 -5.61 -0.29 -4.84
CA ILE A 225 -5.89 -1.49 -4.04
C ILE A 225 -4.64 -2.00 -3.34
N VAL A 226 -4.87 -2.71 -2.22
CA VAL A 226 -3.84 -3.49 -1.54
C VAL A 226 -4.18 -4.97 -1.73
N LEU A 227 -3.25 -5.73 -2.29
CA LEU A 227 -3.39 -7.17 -2.53
C LEU A 227 -2.46 -7.95 -1.62
N ASP A 228 -2.93 -9.05 -1.09
CA ASP A 228 -2.13 -9.97 -0.25
C ASP A 228 -2.51 -11.43 -0.54
N LYS A 229 -3.49 -11.96 0.19
CA LYS A 229 -3.90 -13.38 0.13
C LYS A 229 -4.46 -13.77 -1.24
N GLU A 230 -5.13 -12.85 -1.91
CA GLU A 230 -5.78 -13.05 -3.22
C GLU A 230 -4.79 -13.46 -4.32
N ILE A 231 -3.53 -13.07 -4.15
CA ILE A 231 -2.44 -13.36 -5.07
C ILE A 231 -1.32 -14.18 -4.43
N THR A 232 -1.57 -14.79 -3.27
CA THR A 232 -0.56 -15.56 -2.54
C THR A 232 -0.85 -17.06 -2.67
N ASN A 233 0.15 -17.84 -3.11
CA ASN A 233 0.04 -19.30 -3.20
C ASN A 233 0.39 -19.98 -1.86
N ASP A 234 0.25 -21.31 -1.80
CA ASP A 234 0.50 -22.12 -0.60
C ASP A 234 1.92 -21.99 -0.06
N ASN A 235 2.89 -21.64 -0.90
CA ASN A 235 4.29 -21.40 -0.53
C ASN A 235 4.52 -19.95 -0.06
N LYS A 236 3.46 -19.19 0.18
CA LYS A 236 3.50 -17.76 0.54
C LYS A 236 4.16 -16.85 -0.50
N ARG A 237 4.29 -17.32 -1.73
CA ARG A 237 4.80 -16.53 -2.86
C ARG A 237 3.66 -15.90 -3.63
N LYS A 238 3.95 -14.76 -4.26
CA LYS A 238 2.96 -14.04 -5.07
C LYS A 238 2.77 -14.71 -6.42
N ASP A 239 1.52 -15.01 -6.77
CA ASP A 239 1.14 -15.56 -8.06
C ASP A 239 0.97 -14.44 -9.08
N ILE A 240 1.91 -14.39 -10.02
CA ILE A 240 1.95 -13.37 -11.06
C ILE A 240 0.77 -13.52 -12.03
N SER A 241 0.29 -14.73 -12.30
CA SER A 241 -0.84 -14.96 -13.20
C SER A 241 -2.14 -14.39 -12.64
N THR A 242 -2.36 -14.58 -11.36
CA THR A 242 -3.50 -14.00 -10.64
C THR A 242 -3.37 -12.47 -10.55
N LEU A 243 -2.17 -11.95 -10.27
CA LEU A 243 -1.91 -10.50 -10.25
C LEU A 243 -2.25 -9.83 -11.59
N GLN A 244 -1.95 -10.48 -12.73
CA GLN A 244 -2.28 -9.95 -14.06
C GLN A 244 -3.77 -9.72 -14.26
N ASN A 245 -4.64 -10.52 -13.63
CA ASN A 245 -6.09 -10.33 -13.72
C ASN A 245 -6.50 -9.03 -12.98
N PHE A 246 -5.90 -8.73 -11.84
CA PHE A 246 -6.12 -7.46 -11.12
C PHE A 246 -5.57 -6.27 -11.89
N THR A 247 -4.39 -6.40 -12.47
CA THR A 247 -3.79 -5.33 -13.30
C THR A 247 -4.67 -4.99 -14.51
N LYS A 248 -5.27 -6.01 -15.16
CA LYS A 248 -6.22 -5.80 -16.25
C LYS A 248 -7.53 -5.13 -15.79
N ALA A 249 -8.01 -5.47 -14.60
CA ALA A 249 -9.22 -4.88 -14.03
C ALA A 249 -9.04 -3.39 -13.70
N LEU A 250 -7.82 -2.96 -13.35
CA LEU A 250 -7.48 -1.58 -13.03
C LEU A 250 -7.15 -0.71 -14.27
N LYS A 251 -6.79 -1.32 -15.39
CA LYS A 251 -6.54 -0.63 -16.67
C LYS A 251 -7.85 -0.32 -17.37
#